data_d850f69604c1e5b179dd21c96641ae4a
#
_entry.id   d850f69604c1e5b179dd21c96641ae4a
#
_cell.length_a   1.000
_cell.length_b   1.000
_cell.length_c   1.000
_cell.angle_alpha   90.00
_cell.angle_beta   90.00
_cell.angle_gamma   90.00
#
_symmetry.space_group_name_H-M   'P 1'
#
loop_
_entity.id
_entity.type
_entity.pdbx_description
1 polymer ?
#
loop_
_entity_poly.entity_id
_entity_poly.type
_entity_poly.pdbx_seq_one_letter_code
_entity_poly.pdbx_strand_id
1 'polypeptide(L)'
;MADKIDKSLTQGPRGNVTVPGEEEIREEVVEAAEEVETSKGPVEIEEQDDGSVEIDFDPAAASPEGGDEHYANLAEFLPDEVLGELGSDLTAKYQDYNASRKDWAQSYSKGLDLLGFKYDMRTEPFQGASGATHPVLAEAVTQFQALAYKELLPANGPVRTQVVGAPNPEKTKQAERVKDYMNYELMENMKDYEPDFDQMLFYLPLAGSAFKKVYYDELEGRAVSKFVPADDLIVPYSATSLEDAEAIIHRVKVSKNDLRKQQVAGFYRDIELGTPGYEEDELEKKERELEGQRKSKDDDIYTLLECHVNLDLEGFEQTDETGEPSGIKIPYIVTVELATRQVLSIRRNYEIGDPKKDKIQYFVHFKFLPGLGFYGFGLIHMIGGLSRT
;
A
#
# COMPACT_ATOMS: atom_id res chain seq x y z
N MET A 1 16.27 -27.57 -27.82
CA MET A 1 17.55 -27.02 -28.31
C MET A 1 17.95 -25.97 -27.29
N ALA A 2 18.97 -26.27 -26.50
CA ALA A 2 19.46 -25.36 -25.47
C ALA A 2 20.48 -24.42 -26.09
N ASP A 3 20.19 -23.15 -26.11
CA ASP A 3 21.13 -22.13 -26.60
C ASP A 3 22.23 -21.91 -25.60
N LYS A 4 23.44 -21.94 -26.15
CA LYS A 4 24.72 -21.76 -25.44
C LYS A 4 24.85 -20.27 -25.08
N ILE A 5 24.90 -19.98 -23.80
CA ILE A 5 25.29 -18.66 -23.27
C ILE A 5 26.78 -18.48 -23.60
N ASP A 6 27.07 -17.41 -24.34
CA ASP A 6 28.42 -17.03 -24.76
C ASP A 6 29.26 -16.54 -23.58
N LYS A 7 30.29 -17.30 -23.21
CA LYS A 7 31.21 -17.01 -22.10
C LYS A 7 32.29 -15.95 -22.42
N SER A 8 32.14 -15.20 -23.52
CA SER A 8 33.18 -14.25 -23.96
C SER A 8 33.15 -12.88 -23.27
N LEU A 9 32.13 -12.58 -22.42
CA LEU A 9 32.00 -11.28 -21.79
C LEU A 9 32.63 -11.15 -20.39
N THR A 10 33.30 -12.19 -19.89
CA THR A 10 33.95 -12.17 -18.55
C THR A 10 35.46 -11.98 -18.55
N GLN A 11 36.08 -11.59 -19.67
CA GLN A 11 37.54 -11.30 -19.70
C GLN A 11 37.76 -9.79 -19.94
N GLY A 12 37.86 -9.04 -18.83
CA GLY A 12 38.44 -7.69 -18.85
C GLY A 12 39.95 -7.73 -19.14
N PRO A 13 40.53 -6.60 -19.58
CA PRO A 13 41.96 -6.54 -19.97
C PRO A 13 42.87 -6.83 -18.78
N ARG A 14 43.76 -7.81 -18.93
CA ARG A 14 44.85 -8.13 -17.99
C ARG A 14 45.87 -7.00 -18.02
N GLY A 15 45.73 -6.01 -17.14
CA GLY A 15 46.85 -5.16 -16.75
C GLY A 15 47.58 -5.81 -15.57
N ASN A 16 48.91 -5.92 -15.61
CA ASN A 16 49.72 -6.29 -14.45
C ASN A 16 49.60 -5.19 -13.40
N VAL A 17 48.74 -5.37 -12.45
CA VAL A 17 48.71 -4.61 -11.20
C VAL A 17 49.43 -5.49 -10.18
N THR A 18 50.52 -5.00 -9.64
CA THR A 18 51.19 -5.61 -8.47
C THR A 18 50.19 -5.47 -7.31
N VAL A 19 49.59 -6.60 -6.91
CA VAL A 19 48.69 -6.69 -5.79
C VAL A 19 49.51 -6.59 -4.50
N PRO A 20 49.15 -5.78 -3.49
CA PRO A 20 49.74 -5.83 -2.15
C PRO A 20 49.66 -7.26 -1.62
N GLY A 21 50.57 -7.64 -0.72
CA GLY A 21 50.63 -8.99 -0.22
C GLY A 21 49.35 -9.43 0.46
N GLU A 22 49.02 -10.72 0.32
CA GLU A 22 47.74 -11.29 0.84
C GLU A 22 47.52 -11.02 2.35
N GLU A 23 48.59 -10.80 3.12
CA GLU A 23 48.47 -10.42 4.55
C GLU A 23 48.04 -8.97 4.76
N GLU A 24 48.46 -8.00 3.94
CA GLU A 24 48.03 -6.61 4.04
C GLU A 24 46.55 -6.42 3.66
N ILE A 25 46.04 -7.18 2.69
CA ILE A 25 44.63 -7.16 2.30
C ILE A 25 43.76 -7.78 3.40
N ARG A 26 44.26 -8.83 4.07
CA ARG A 26 43.56 -9.44 5.23
C ARG A 26 43.41 -8.48 6.40
N GLU A 27 44.49 -7.77 6.77
CA GLU A 27 44.44 -6.79 7.86
C GLU A 27 43.49 -5.62 7.53
N GLU A 28 43.50 -5.08 6.30
CA GLU A 28 42.58 -4.01 5.88
C GLU A 28 41.11 -4.46 5.83
N VAL A 29 40.83 -5.70 5.43
CA VAL A 29 39.46 -6.23 5.40
C VAL A 29 38.93 -6.50 6.82
N VAL A 30 39.77 -7.01 7.71
CA VAL A 30 39.40 -7.25 9.12
C VAL A 30 39.21 -5.92 9.86
N GLU A 31 40.09 -4.92 9.63
CA GLU A 31 39.95 -3.58 10.23
C GLU A 31 38.71 -2.84 9.71
N ALA A 32 38.37 -2.98 8.41
CA ALA A 32 37.14 -2.44 7.84
C ALA A 32 35.90 -3.15 8.35
N ALA A 33 35.96 -4.45 8.64
CA ALA A 33 34.87 -5.23 9.21
C ALA A 33 34.63 -4.85 10.68
N GLU A 34 35.71 -4.67 11.48
CA GLU A 34 35.60 -4.19 12.87
C GLU A 34 35.05 -2.75 12.96
N GLU A 35 35.36 -1.85 12.00
CA GLU A 35 34.74 -0.51 11.92
C GLU A 35 33.23 -0.57 11.56
N VAL A 36 32.79 -1.59 10.80
CA VAL A 36 31.38 -1.80 10.45
C VAL A 36 30.58 -2.39 11.61
N GLU A 37 31.18 -3.28 12.44
CA GLU A 37 30.54 -3.84 13.64
C GLU A 37 30.13 -2.76 14.66
N THR A 38 30.80 -1.62 14.69
CA THR A 38 30.44 -0.53 15.60
C THR A 38 29.27 0.32 15.17
N SER A 39 28.75 0.13 13.95
CA SER A 39 27.71 1.03 13.41
C SER A 39 26.41 0.35 12.92
N LYS A 40 26.37 -0.96 12.67
CA LYS A 40 25.15 -1.61 12.14
C LYS A 40 25.14 -3.13 12.39
N GLY A 41 24.76 -3.59 13.56
CA GLY A 41 24.39 -4.98 13.82
C GLY A 41 25.43 -6.06 13.43
N PRO A 42 25.29 -7.31 13.89
CA PRO A 42 26.27 -8.35 13.65
C PRO A 42 26.32 -8.72 12.14
N VAL A 43 27.50 -8.62 11.58
CA VAL A 43 27.83 -9.13 10.25
C VAL A 43 28.43 -10.52 10.45
N GLU A 44 27.82 -11.57 9.89
CA GLU A 44 28.42 -12.90 9.92
C GLU A 44 29.52 -12.99 8.86
N ILE A 45 30.70 -13.36 9.31
CA ILE A 45 31.88 -13.56 8.45
C ILE A 45 32.22 -15.05 8.47
N GLU A 46 31.97 -15.77 7.37
CA GLU A 46 32.36 -17.17 7.23
C GLU A 46 33.68 -17.31 6.41
N GLU A 47 34.68 -17.87 7.02
CA GLU A 47 35.94 -18.26 6.34
C GLU A 47 35.76 -19.63 5.66
N GLN A 48 35.84 -19.68 4.35
CA GLN A 48 35.80 -20.95 3.60
C GLN A 48 37.16 -21.63 3.54
N ASP A 49 37.16 -22.96 3.41
CA ASP A 49 38.40 -23.79 3.36
C ASP A 49 39.39 -23.45 2.23
N ASP A 50 38.95 -22.65 1.25
CA ASP A 50 39.77 -22.16 0.12
C ASP A 50 40.43 -20.81 0.42
N GLY A 51 40.24 -20.24 1.62
CA GLY A 51 40.78 -18.95 2.04
C GLY A 51 40.02 -17.75 1.53
N SER A 52 38.82 -17.93 0.94
CA SER A 52 37.88 -16.85 0.64
C SER A 52 37.04 -16.51 1.88
N VAL A 53 36.72 -15.24 2.02
CA VAL A 53 35.85 -14.73 3.12
C VAL A 53 34.54 -14.34 2.47
N GLU A 54 33.45 -14.99 2.89
CA GLU A 54 32.09 -14.60 2.51
C GLU A 54 31.53 -13.65 3.57
N ILE A 55 31.21 -12.44 3.16
CA ILE A 55 30.60 -11.42 4.02
C ILE A 55 29.14 -11.31 3.59
N ASP A 56 28.24 -11.81 4.43
CA ASP A 56 26.81 -11.69 4.20
C ASP A 56 26.33 -10.32 4.68
N PHE A 57 25.92 -9.49 3.75
CA PHE A 57 25.30 -8.18 3.99
C PHE A 57 23.77 -8.26 3.97
N ASP A 58 23.18 -9.47 3.99
CA ASP A 58 21.73 -9.63 3.97
C ASP A 58 21.14 -9.13 5.29
N PRO A 59 20.35 -8.05 5.29
CA PRO A 59 19.64 -7.60 6.48
C PRO A 59 18.65 -8.65 7.02
N ALA A 60 18.31 -9.69 6.26
CA ALA A 60 17.52 -10.83 6.72
C ALA A 60 18.31 -11.79 7.63
N ALA A 61 19.63 -11.90 7.45
CA ALA A 61 20.50 -12.68 8.37
C ALA A 61 20.64 -12.02 9.75
N ALA A 62 20.42 -10.71 9.82
CA ALA A 62 20.34 -9.93 11.06
C ALA A 62 18.91 -9.83 11.61
N SER A 63 18.03 -10.77 11.28
CA SER A 63 16.71 -10.85 11.95
C SER A 63 16.95 -11.03 13.44
N PRO A 64 16.51 -10.11 14.30
CA PRO A 64 16.64 -10.31 15.74
C PRO A 64 16.01 -11.63 16.12
N GLU A 65 16.63 -12.35 17.06
CA GLU A 65 16.10 -13.61 17.57
C GLU A 65 14.59 -13.47 17.84
N GLY A 66 13.75 -14.27 17.13
CA GLY A 66 12.29 -14.15 17.17
C GLY A 66 11.63 -13.41 15.99
N GLY A 67 12.36 -13.00 14.96
CA GLY A 67 11.80 -12.32 13.79
C GLY A 67 10.68 -13.11 13.11
N ASP A 68 10.85 -14.40 12.91
CA ASP A 68 9.85 -15.28 12.31
C ASP A 68 8.56 -15.35 13.16
N GLU A 69 8.69 -15.39 14.48
CA GLU A 69 7.54 -15.39 15.39
C GLU A 69 6.83 -14.03 15.43
N HIS A 70 7.57 -12.93 15.26
CA HIS A 70 6.97 -11.60 15.26
C HIS A 70 6.05 -11.38 14.06
N TYR A 71 6.47 -11.82 12.87
CA TYR A 71 5.71 -11.69 11.63
C TYR A 71 4.75 -12.85 11.34
N ALA A 72 4.67 -13.84 12.23
CA ALA A 72 3.76 -14.97 12.09
C ALA A 72 2.29 -14.54 12.04
N ASN A 73 1.47 -15.34 11.36
CA ASN A 73 0.02 -15.17 11.38
C ASN A 73 -0.56 -15.66 12.71
N LEU A 74 -0.87 -14.73 13.62
CA LEU A 74 -1.40 -15.05 14.95
C LEU A 74 -2.77 -15.75 14.91
N ALA A 75 -3.51 -15.62 13.81
CA ALA A 75 -4.79 -16.29 13.66
C ALA A 75 -4.68 -17.81 13.62
N GLU A 76 -3.50 -18.38 13.41
CA GLU A 76 -3.27 -19.83 13.48
C GLU A 76 -3.15 -20.35 14.90
N PHE A 77 -2.85 -19.47 15.87
CA PHE A 77 -2.62 -19.83 17.26
C PHE A 77 -3.82 -19.55 18.17
N LEU A 78 -4.79 -18.76 17.67
CA LEU A 78 -5.97 -18.37 18.44
C LEU A 78 -7.13 -19.36 18.27
N PRO A 79 -7.96 -19.57 19.30
CA PRO A 79 -9.17 -20.38 19.20
C PRO A 79 -10.17 -19.83 18.19
N ASP A 80 -10.87 -20.70 17.46
CA ASP A 80 -11.88 -20.29 16.46
C ASP A 80 -13.04 -19.47 17.06
N GLU A 81 -13.36 -19.66 18.34
CA GLU A 81 -14.37 -18.88 19.06
C GLU A 81 -13.96 -17.40 19.15
N VAL A 82 -12.72 -17.12 19.58
CA VAL A 82 -12.14 -15.76 19.65
C VAL A 82 -12.06 -15.13 18.27
N LEU A 83 -11.65 -15.89 17.26
CA LEU A 83 -11.59 -15.41 15.89
C LEU A 83 -12.99 -15.10 15.34
N GLY A 84 -14.00 -15.90 15.68
CA GLY A 84 -15.38 -15.66 15.27
C GLY A 84 -15.98 -14.38 15.88
N GLU A 85 -15.72 -14.11 17.16
CA GLU A 85 -16.11 -12.88 17.83
C GLU A 85 -15.42 -11.67 17.22
N LEU A 86 -14.09 -11.73 17.04
CA LEU A 86 -13.30 -10.68 16.43
C LEU A 86 -13.76 -10.35 15.01
N GLY A 87 -13.98 -11.37 14.17
CA GLY A 87 -14.47 -11.19 12.80
C GLY A 87 -15.84 -10.55 12.76
N SER A 88 -16.74 -10.92 13.68
CA SER A 88 -18.08 -10.32 13.81
C SER A 88 -18.01 -8.85 14.24
N ASP A 89 -17.15 -8.54 15.21
CA ASP A 89 -16.95 -7.17 15.73
C ASP A 89 -16.38 -6.24 14.66
N LEU A 90 -15.34 -6.71 13.94
CA LEU A 90 -14.72 -5.90 12.87
C LEU A 90 -15.67 -5.68 11.70
N THR A 91 -16.47 -6.68 11.35
CA THR A 91 -17.50 -6.53 10.31
C THR A 91 -18.60 -5.56 10.76
N ALA A 92 -19.01 -5.60 12.02
CA ALA A 92 -19.98 -4.64 12.57
C ALA A 92 -19.42 -3.20 12.56
N LYS A 93 -18.16 -3.00 12.94
CA LYS A 93 -17.48 -1.70 12.85
C LYS A 93 -17.42 -1.19 11.40
N TYR A 94 -17.08 -2.05 10.45
CA TYR A 94 -17.09 -1.70 9.03
C TYR A 94 -18.49 -1.20 8.59
N GLN A 95 -19.55 -1.92 8.95
CA GLN A 95 -20.90 -1.56 8.59
C GLN A 95 -21.31 -0.20 9.19
N ASP A 96 -20.98 0.04 10.46
CA ASP A 96 -21.27 1.32 11.14
C ASP A 96 -20.50 2.48 10.50
N TYR A 97 -19.21 2.34 10.28
CA TYR A 97 -18.38 3.38 9.65
C TYR A 97 -18.81 3.65 8.21
N ASN A 98 -19.16 2.61 7.45
CA ASN A 98 -19.67 2.77 6.10
C ASN A 98 -21.05 3.46 6.09
N ALA A 99 -21.91 3.16 7.05
CA ALA A 99 -23.20 3.84 7.21
C ALA A 99 -23.01 5.32 7.55
N SER A 100 -22.02 5.68 8.36
CA SER A 100 -21.76 7.07 8.75
C SER A 100 -21.39 7.99 7.57
N ARG A 101 -20.83 7.44 6.49
CA ARG A 101 -20.45 8.19 5.27
C ARG A 101 -21.44 8.07 4.11
N LYS A 102 -22.62 7.52 4.35
CA LYS A 102 -23.64 7.29 3.31
C LYS A 102 -24.00 8.54 2.50
N ASP A 103 -24.13 9.67 3.17
CA ASP A 103 -24.47 10.95 2.52
C ASP A 103 -23.36 11.44 1.58
N TRP A 104 -22.10 11.21 1.98
CA TRP A 104 -20.92 11.46 1.12
C TRP A 104 -20.95 10.57 -0.12
N ALA A 105 -21.15 9.26 0.03
CA ALA A 105 -21.22 8.30 -1.07
C ALA A 105 -22.37 8.62 -2.04
N GLN A 106 -23.54 9.00 -1.53
CA GLN A 106 -24.66 9.42 -2.37
C GLN A 106 -24.39 10.72 -3.12
N SER A 107 -23.70 11.67 -2.50
CA SER A 107 -23.31 12.93 -3.14
C SER A 107 -22.31 12.69 -4.25
N TYR A 108 -21.34 11.81 -4.00
CA TYR A 108 -20.34 11.39 -4.99
C TYR A 108 -21.00 10.64 -6.15
N SER A 109 -21.86 9.65 -5.88
CA SER A 109 -22.61 8.91 -6.92
C SER A 109 -23.44 9.82 -7.81
N LYS A 110 -24.14 10.83 -7.25
CA LYS A 110 -24.85 11.84 -8.03
C LYS A 110 -23.90 12.73 -8.85
N GLY A 111 -22.73 12.99 -8.31
CA GLY A 111 -21.70 13.76 -8.99
C GLY A 111 -21.13 13.05 -10.21
N LEU A 112 -21.01 11.74 -10.16
CA LEU A 112 -20.56 10.93 -11.30
C LEU A 112 -21.47 11.09 -12.54
N ASP A 113 -22.78 11.28 -12.35
CA ASP A 113 -23.71 11.57 -13.45
C ASP A 113 -23.36 12.87 -14.20
N LEU A 114 -22.71 13.80 -13.52
CA LEU A 114 -22.35 15.10 -14.08
C LEU A 114 -21.09 15.07 -14.95
N LEU A 115 -20.35 13.95 -14.96
CA LEU A 115 -19.22 13.77 -15.88
C LEU A 115 -19.65 13.74 -17.36
N GLY A 116 -20.91 13.34 -17.61
CA GLY A 116 -21.47 13.36 -18.96
C GLY A 116 -20.90 12.29 -19.90
N PHE A 117 -20.25 11.25 -19.38
CA PHE A 117 -19.68 10.16 -20.21
C PHE A 117 -20.75 9.21 -20.74
N LYS A 118 -21.94 9.21 -20.13
CA LYS A 118 -23.06 8.40 -20.59
C LYS A 118 -23.96 9.24 -21.47
N TYR A 119 -24.25 8.75 -22.68
CA TYR A 119 -25.21 9.37 -23.57
C TYR A 119 -26.62 8.99 -23.14
N ASP A 120 -27.26 9.81 -22.31
CA ASP A 120 -28.65 9.65 -21.94
C ASP A 120 -29.53 10.52 -22.84
N MET A 121 -30.61 9.92 -23.41
CA MET A 121 -31.65 10.70 -24.06
C MET A 121 -32.41 11.47 -22.96
N ARG A 122 -32.07 12.74 -22.78
CA ARG A 122 -32.81 13.60 -21.82
C ARG A 122 -34.16 13.97 -22.41
N THR A 123 -35.17 13.86 -21.57
CA THR A 123 -36.47 14.48 -21.85
C THR A 123 -36.31 15.99 -21.76
N GLU A 124 -36.77 16.72 -22.77
CA GLU A 124 -36.83 18.18 -22.74
C GLU A 124 -37.69 18.63 -21.56
N PRO A 125 -37.14 19.39 -20.58
CA PRO A 125 -37.92 19.85 -19.44
C PRO A 125 -39.07 20.81 -19.85
N PHE A 126 -38.96 21.46 -21.02
CA PHE A 126 -39.98 22.23 -21.66
C PHE A 126 -39.70 22.29 -23.19
N GLN A 127 -40.71 22.59 -23.99
CA GLN A 127 -40.62 22.64 -25.43
C GLN A 127 -39.60 23.69 -25.90
N GLY A 128 -38.53 23.23 -26.57
CA GLY A 128 -37.41 24.05 -27.06
C GLY A 128 -36.24 24.15 -26.08
N ALA A 129 -36.26 23.41 -24.96
CA ALA A 129 -35.08 23.30 -24.10
C ALA A 129 -33.99 22.47 -24.75
N SER A 130 -32.74 22.87 -24.55
CA SER A 130 -31.60 22.07 -24.97
C SER A 130 -31.41 20.87 -24.01
N GLY A 131 -31.42 19.66 -24.54
CA GLY A 131 -31.06 18.45 -23.80
C GLY A 131 -29.55 18.23 -23.63
N ALA A 132 -28.71 19.18 -24.06
CA ALA A 132 -27.27 19.04 -23.97
C ALA A 132 -26.75 19.23 -22.53
N THR A 133 -25.93 18.29 -22.08
CA THR A 133 -25.15 18.43 -20.84
C THR A 133 -23.81 19.06 -21.16
N HIS A 134 -23.45 20.13 -20.49
CA HIS A 134 -22.14 20.74 -20.67
C HIS A 134 -21.11 19.95 -19.84
N PRO A 135 -20.06 19.37 -20.43
CA PRO A 135 -19.10 18.52 -19.74
C PRO A 135 -18.05 19.32 -18.94
N VAL A 136 -18.44 20.40 -18.28
CA VAL A 136 -17.53 21.30 -17.54
C VAL A 136 -16.75 20.55 -16.48
N LEU A 137 -17.40 19.62 -15.78
CA LEU A 137 -16.75 18.81 -14.74
C LEU A 137 -15.68 17.90 -15.34
N ALA A 138 -16.00 17.18 -16.41
CA ALA A 138 -15.05 16.31 -17.09
C ALA A 138 -13.85 17.09 -17.67
N GLU A 139 -14.11 18.25 -18.26
CA GLU A 139 -13.07 19.14 -18.77
C GLU A 139 -12.13 19.62 -17.65
N ALA A 140 -12.68 20.07 -16.53
CA ALA A 140 -11.88 20.54 -15.39
C ALA A 140 -11.03 19.41 -14.77
N VAL A 141 -11.58 18.20 -14.63
CA VAL A 141 -10.85 17.04 -14.10
C VAL A 141 -9.72 16.63 -15.04
N THR A 142 -9.98 16.53 -16.35
CA THR A 142 -8.96 16.12 -17.33
C THR A 142 -7.87 17.16 -17.50
N GLN A 143 -8.21 18.45 -17.43
CA GLN A 143 -7.20 19.52 -17.44
C GLN A 143 -6.29 19.45 -16.21
N PHE A 144 -6.86 19.24 -15.02
CA PHE A 144 -6.06 19.07 -13.81
C PHE A 144 -5.13 17.86 -13.94
N GLN A 145 -5.66 16.69 -14.35
CA GLN A 145 -4.87 15.47 -14.54
C GLN A 145 -3.69 15.73 -15.49
N ALA A 146 -3.93 16.29 -16.67
CA ALA A 146 -2.90 16.53 -17.67
C ALA A 146 -1.80 17.49 -17.18
N LEU A 147 -2.16 18.55 -16.44
CA LEU A 147 -1.21 19.51 -15.90
C LEU A 147 -0.42 18.91 -14.73
N ALA A 148 -1.11 18.26 -13.79
CA ALA A 148 -0.49 17.66 -12.63
C ALA A 148 0.44 16.49 -13.00
N TYR A 149 0.03 15.65 -13.93
CA TYR A 149 0.86 14.54 -14.42
C TYR A 149 2.21 15.04 -14.95
N LYS A 150 2.21 16.05 -15.79
CA LYS A 150 3.43 16.61 -16.37
C LYS A 150 4.38 17.22 -15.33
N GLU A 151 3.82 17.84 -14.29
CA GLU A 151 4.61 18.50 -13.25
C GLU A 151 5.14 17.50 -12.22
N LEU A 152 4.36 16.45 -11.89
CA LEU A 152 4.70 15.49 -10.85
C LEU A 152 5.52 14.31 -11.36
N LEU A 153 5.36 13.94 -12.63
CA LEU A 153 6.13 12.89 -13.31
C LEU A 153 6.92 13.46 -14.51
N PRO A 154 7.96 14.28 -14.26
CA PRO A 154 8.80 14.78 -15.32
C PRO A 154 9.63 13.65 -15.95
N ALA A 155 10.02 13.79 -17.22
CA ALA A 155 10.76 12.79 -17.98
C ALA A 155 12.10 12.33 -17.33
N ASN A 156 12.67 13.15 -16.45
CA ASN A 156 13.89 12.83 -15.70
C ASN A 156 13.63 12.12 -14.35
N GLY A 157 12.40 11.68 -14.12
CA GLY A 157 11.94 11.09 -12.88
C GLY A 157 11.53 12.10 -11.80
N PRO A 158 10.62 11.71 -10.87
CA PRO A 158 10.05 12.59 -9.86
C PRO A 158 11.00 12.90 -8.70
N VAL A 159 12.03 12.07 -8.47
CA VAL A 159 12.88 12.19 -7.29
C VAL A 159 13.99 13.21 -7.51
N ARG A 160 14.13 14.12 -6.55
CA ARG A 160 15.24 15.08 -6.43
C ARG A 160 15.87 14.92 -5.07
N THR A 161 17.19 14.94 -5.01
CA THR A 161 17.94 14.85 -3.76
C THR A 161 18.59 16.19 -3.41
N GLN A 162 18.64 16.51 -2.14
CA GLN A 162 19.32 17.70 -1.61
C GLN A 162 20.22 17.30 -0.46
N VAL A 163 21.48 17.73 -0.49
CA VAL A 163 22.41 17.54 0.60
C VAL A 163 22.11 18.53 1.71
N VAL A 164 21.79 18.05 2.91
CA VAL A 164 21.56 18.88 4.09
C VAL A 164 22.89 19.06 4.83
N GLY A 165 23.23 20.31 5.20
CA GLY A 165 24.48 20.67 5.86
C GLY A 165 25.59 21.09 4.89
N ALA A 166 26.84 21.03 5.33
CA ALA A 166 28.00 21.44 4.51
C ALA A 166 28.18 20.49 3.32
N PRO A 167 28.21 21.02 2.06
CA PRO A 167 28.40 20.21 0.88
C PRO A 167 29.83 19.59 0.87
N ASN A 168 29.90 18.29 0.66
CA ASN A 168 31.13 17.55 0.43
C ASN A 168 31.01 16.83 -0.93
N PRO A 169 32.03 16.78 -1.77
CA PRO A 169 32.00 16.07 -3.05
C PRO A 169 31.52 14.62 -2.97
N GLU A 170 31.86 13.91 -1.90
CA GLU A 170 31.42 12.53 -1.65
C GLU A 170 29.91 12.45 -1.36
N LYS A 171 29.40 13.32 -0.47
CA LYS A 171 27.96 13.41 -0.18
C LYS A 171 27.15 13.79 -1.42
N THR A 172 27.69 14.66 -2.27
CA THR A 172 27.02 15.04 -3.52
C THR A 172 26.93 13.85 -4.47
N LYS A 173 28.03 13.07 -4.65
CA LYS A 173 28.00 11.85 -5.45
C LYS A 173 27.06 10.78 -4.87
N GLN A 174 26.99 10.66 -3.55
CA GLN A 174 26.04 9.76 -2.89
C GLN A 174 24.60 10.20 -3.14
N ALA A 175 24.29 11.50 -3.02
CA ALA A 175 22.97 12.04 -3.31
C ALA A 175 22.55 11.80 -4.77
N GLU A 176 23.47 11.93 -5.74
CA GLU A 176 23.21 11.60 -7.15
C GLU A 176 22.88 10.12 -7.32
N ARG A 177 23.65 9.21 -6.72
CA ARG A 177 23.35 7.76 -6.78
C ARG A 177 22.00 7.43 -6.17
N VAL A 178 21.67 8.00 -5.01
CA VAL A 178 20.34 7.81 -4.37
C VAL A 178 19.22 8.32 -5.28
N LYS A 179 19.39 9.50 -5.88
CA LYS A 179 18.40 10.05 -6.83
C LYS A 179 18.19 9.09 -8.01
N ASP A 180 19.29 8.64 -8.64
CA ASP A 180 19.22 7.79 -9.82
C ASP A 180 18.61 6.43 -9.48
N TYR A 181 18.98 5.83 -8.35
CA TYR A 181 18.40 4.58 -7.86
C TYR A 181 16.91 4.70 -7.57
N MET A 182 16.49 5.74 -6.85
CA MET A 182 15.07 5.93 -6.52
C MET A 182 14.22 6.22 -7.77
N ASN A 183 14.76 6.96 -8.75
CA ASN A 183 14.06 7.16 -10.01
C ASN A 183 13.95 5.86 -10.81
N TYR A 184 15.01 5.03 -10.83
CA TYR A 184 14.95 3.69 -11.42
C TYR A 184 13.92 2.82 -10.73
N GLU A 185 13.89 2.81 -9.40
CA GLU A 185 12.93 2.03 -8.63
C GLU A 185 11.48 2.42 -8.96
N LEU A 186 11.17 3.73 -8.97
CA LEU A 186 9.82 4.22 -9.21
C LEU A 186 9.37 4.09 -10.68
N MET A 187 10.27 4.32 -11.65
CA MET A 187 9.88 4.44 -13.06
C MET A 187 10.07 3.15 -13.85
N GLU A 188 11.00 2.26 -13.42
CA GLU A 188 11.35 1.06 -14.15
C GLU A 188 10.94 -0.21 -13.40
N ASN A 189 11.24 -0.29 -12.09
CA ASN A 189 10.99 -1.48 -11.29
C ASN A 189 9.51 -1.56 -10.86
N MET A 190 8.93 -0.47 -10.40
CA MET A 190 7.53 -0.37 -10.01
C MET A 190 6.64 -0.09 -11.23
N LYS A 191 6.42 -1.10 -12.08
CA LYS A 191 5.68 -0.98 -13.35
C LYS A 191 4.26 -0.41 -13.21
N ASP A 192 3.64 -0.61 -12.06
CA ASP A 192 2.28 -0.16 -11.77
C ASP A 192 2.24 1.30 -11.28
N TYR A 193 3.39 1.89 -10.94
CA TYR A 193 3.45 3.20 -10.28
C TYR A 193 2.86 4.33 -11.13
N GLU A 194 3.26 4.41 -12.40
CA GLU A 194 2.83 5.46 -13.32
C GLU A 194 1.34 5.35 -13.68
N PRO A 195 0.80 4.18 -14.10
CA PRO A 195 -0.62 4.02 -14.38
C PRO A 195 -1.51 4.30 -13.17
N ASP A 196 -1.15 3.78 -12.00
CA ASP A 196 -1.87 3.99 -10.75
C ASP A 196 -1.86 5.47 -10.32
N PHE A 197 -0.74 6.15 -10.57
CA PHE A 197 -0.61 7.57 -10.26
C PHE A 197 -1.46 8.43 -11.19
N ASP A 198 -1.49 8.11 -12.48
CA ASP A 198 -2.34 8.79 -13.46
C ASP A 198 -3.83 8.62 -13.13
N GLN A 199 -4.25 7.40 -12.77
CA GLN A 199 -5.62 7.13 -12.29
C GLN A 199 -5.95 7.94 -11.03
N MET A 200 -5.03 8.01 -10.07
CA MET A 200 -5.20 8.82 -8.86
C MET A 200 -5.36 10.32 -9.21
N LEU A 201 -4.61 10.85 -10.16
CA LEU A 201 -4.71 12.25 -10.58
C LEU A 201 -6.04 12.58 -11.26
N PHE A 202 -6.70 11.62 -11.88
CA PHE A 202 -8.07 11.78 -12.37
C PHE A 202 -9.09 11.74 -11.22
N TYR A 203 -8.93 10.79 -10.31
CA TYR A 203 -9.87 10.54 -9.22
C TYR A 203 -9.82 11.63 -8.14
N LEU A 204 -8.64 12.10 -7.78
CA LEU A 204 -8.43 13.06 -6.69
C LEU A 204 -9.23 14.36 -6.86
N PRO A 205 -9.16 15.08 -8.00
CA PRO A 205 -9.96 16.29 -8.18
C PRO A 205 -11.45 16.01 -8.26
N LEU A 206 -11.85 14.83 -8.71
CA LEU A 206 -13.25 14.44 -8.82
C LEU A 206 -13.87 14.19 -7.44
N ALA A 207 -13.34 13.24 -6.68
CA ALA A 207 -13.86 12.80 -5.39
C ALA A 207 -13.44 13.70 -4.21
N GLY A 208 -12.30 14.38 -4.33
CA GLY A 208 -11.73 15.25 -3.30
C GLY A 208 -10.76 14.57 -2.35
N SER A 209 -10.76 13.25 -2.28
CA SER A 209 -9.81 12.44 -1.51
C SER A 209 -9.36 11.23 -2.31
N ALA A 210 -8.11 10.89 -2.17
CA ALA A 210 -7.51 9.68 -2.74
C ALA A 210 -6.43 9.17 -1.78
N PHE A 211 -6.12 7.90 -1.84
CA PHE A 211 -5.10 7.30 -1.00
C PHE A 211 -4.10 6.54 -1.85
N LYS A 212 -2.88 6.40 -1.34
CA LYS A 212 -1.92 5.41 -1.81
C LYS A 212 -1.57 4.48 -0.67
N LYS A 213 -1.58 3.17 -0.94
CA LYS A 213 -1.06 2.15 -0.04
C LYS A 213 0.35 1.82 -0.51
N VAL A 214 1.33 1.95 0.40
CA VAL A 214 2.74 1.69 0.12
C VAL A 214 3.19 0.55 1.02
N TYR A 215 3.73 -0.52 0.43
CA TYR A 215 4.22 -1.70 1.13
C TYR A 215 5.26 -2.43 0.29
N TYR A 216 5.99 -3.33 0.92
CA TYR A 216 6.85 -4.27 0.23
C TYR A 216 6.09 -5.57 -0.03
N ASP A 217 6.08 -6.04 -1.28
CA ASP A 217 5.45 -7.30 -1.64
C ASP A 217 6.52 -8.40 -1.73
N GLU A 218 6.50 -9.30 -0.77
CA GLU A 218 7.48 -10.39 -0.68
C GLU A 218 7.36 -11.38 -1.85
N LEU A 219 6.16 -11.58 -2.39
CA LEU A 219 5.93 -12.48 -3.53
C LEU A 219 6.47 -11.90 -4.83
N GLU A 220 6.40 -10.57 -4.98
CA GLU A 220 6.96 -9.87 -6.14
C GLU A 220 8.40 -9.40 -5.90
N GLY A 221 8.90 -9.43 -4.66
CA GLY A 221 10.24 -9.01 -4.26
C GLY A 221 10.53 -7.54 -4.52
N ARG A 222 9.50 -6.66 -4.46
CA ARG A 222 9.62 -5.23 -4.75
C ARG A 222 8.71 -4.36 -3.90
N ALA A 223 9.05 -3.09 -3.81
CA ALA A 223 8.13 -2.09 -3.25
C ALA A 223 6.94 -1.87 -4.19
N VAL A 224 5.76 -1.69 -3.62
CA VAL A 224 4.49 -1.48 -4.31
C VAL A 224 3.81 -0.24 -3.79
N SER A 225 3.27 0.58 -4.69
CA SER A 225 2.49 1.77 -4.36
C SER A 225 1.19 1.74 -5.14
N LYS A 226 0.11 1.29 -4.51
CA LYS A 226 -1.21 1.16 -5.14
C LYS A 226 -2.11 2.33 -4.84
N PHE A 227 -2.85 2.78 -5.85
CA PHE A 227 -3.95 3.71 -5.67
C PHE A 227 -5.12 3.02 -4.96
N VAL A 228 -5.67 3.70 -3.97
CA VAL A 228 -6.87 3.28 -3.23
C VAL A 228 -7.89 4.41 -3.30
N PRO A 229 -9.05 4.19 -3.93
CA PRO A 229 -10.12 5.18 -3.98
C PRO A 229 -10.71 5.43 -2.59
N ALA A 230 -11.35 6.58 -2.41
CA ALA A 230 -11.88 6.99 -1.12
C ALA A 230 -13.05 6.10 -0.63
N ASP A 231 -13.72 5.41 -1.53
CA ASP A 231 -14.79 4.47 -1.20
C ASP A 231 -14.28 3.15 -0.63
N ASP A 232 -13.06 2.76 -0.95
CA ASP A 232 -12.43 1.53 -0.44
C ASP A 232 -11.67 1.72 0.88
N LEU A 233 -11.45 2.97 1.34
CA LEU A 233 -10.82 3.26 2.62
C LEU A 233 -11.81 3.89 3.60
N ILE A 234 -12.13 3.15 4.65
CA ILE A 234 -13.17 3.50 5.62
C ILE A 234 -12.51 3.79 6.98
N VAL A 235 -12.90 4.92 7.58
CA VAL A 235 -12.44 5.34 8.91
C VAL A 235 -13.64 5.69 9.78
N PRO A 236 -13.51 5.68 11.14
CA PRO A 236 -14.57 6.14 12.02
C PRO A 236 -14.90 7.61 11.78
N TYR A 237 -16.15 7.99 12.07
CA TYR A 237 -16.61 9.38 11.89
C TYR A 237 -15.80 10.41 12.69
N SER A 238 -15.25 10.00 13.83
CA SER A 238 -14.43 10.85 14.70
C SER A 238 -13.03 11.13 14.16
N ALA A 239 -12.55 10.39 13.15
CA ALA A 239 -11.23 10.56 12.63
C ALA A 239 -11.08 11.89 11.88
N THR A 240 -9.94 12.57 12.08
CA THR A 240 -9.54 13.78 11.36
C THR A 240 -8.36 13.54 10.44
N SER A 241 -7.52 12.58 10.80
CA SER A 241 -6.35 12.12 10.03
C SER A 241 -6.22 10.59 10.09
N LEU A 242 -5.34 10.03 9.26
CA LEU A 242 -4.99 8.60 9.34
C LEU A 242 -4.20 8.27 10.63
N GLU A 243 -3.51 9.24 11.18
CA GLU A 243 -2.70 9.09 12.40
C GLU A 243 -3.60 8.98 13.62
N ASP A 244 -4.67 9.80 13.69
CA ASP A 244 -5.62 9.83 14.80
C ASP A 244 -6.69 8.75 14.69
N ALA A 245 -6.85 8.11 13.54
CA ALA A 245 -7.88 7.12 13.33
C ALA A 245 -7.67 5.90 14.23
N GLU A 246 -8.68 5.57 15.05
CA GLU A 246 -8.70 4.39 15.91
C GLU A 246 -8.69 3.09 15.07
N ALA A 247 -9.33 3.15 13.91
CA ALA A 247 -9.36 2.05 12.95
C ALA A 247 -9.29 2.58 11.53
N ILE A 248 -8.57 1.87 10.66
CA ILE A 248 -8.55 2.10 9.21
C ILE A 248 -8.93 0.78 8.57
N ILE A 249 -10.03 0.76 7.83
CA ILE A 249 -10.52 -0.45 7.17
C ILE A 249 -10.39 -0.27 5.66
N HIS A 250 -9.57 -1.08 5.04
CA HIS A 250 -9.38 -1.13 3.60
C HIS A 250 -10.16 -2.30 3.01
N ARG A 251 -11.09 -2.01 2.13
CA ARG A 251 -11.89 -3.02 1.41
C ARG A 251 -11.12 -3.46 0.17
N VAL A 252 -10.81 -4.74 0.08
CA VAL A 252 -10.03 -5.33 -1.02
C VAL A 252 -10.85 -6.40 -1.71
N LYS A 253 -10.90 -6.36 -3.03
CA LYS A 253 -11.52 -7.39 -3.86
C LYS A 253 -10.44 -8.35 -4.34
N VAL A 254 -10.60 -9.64 -4.05
CA VAL A 254 -9.60 -10.66 -4.35
C VAL A 254 -10.26 -11.80 -5.13
N SER A 255 -9.63 -12.22 -6.21
CA SER A 255 -10.09 -13.40 -6.94
C SER A 255 -9.88 -14.67 -6.11
N LYS A 256 -10.70 -15.69 -6.33
CA LYS A 256 -10.55 -17.00 -5.68
C LYS A 256 -9.15 -17.59 -5.87
N ASN A 257 -8.57 -17.40 -7.05
CA ASN A 257 -7.23 -17.90 -7.34
C ASN A 257 -6.14 -17.15 -6.56
N ASP A 258 -6.24 -15.82 -6.45
CA ASP A 258 -5.25 -15.03 -5.73
C ASP A 258 -5.37 -15.23 -4.22
N LEU A 259 -6.60 -15.38 -3.71
CA LEU A 259 -6.82 -15.80 -2.33
C LEU A 259 -6.13 -17.15 -2.05
N ARG A 260 -6.30 -18.13 -2.96
CA ARG A 260 -5.68 -19.44 -2.82
C ARG A 260 -4.15 -19.37 -2.85
N LYS A 261 -3.56 -18.52 -3.69
CA LYS A 261 -2.10 -18.28 -3.69
C LYS A 261 -1.62 -17.78 -2.33
N GLN A 262 -2.34 -16.84 -1.72
CA GLN A 262 -2.01 -16.29 -0.41
C GLN A 262 -2.14 -17.32 0.72
N GLN A 263 -3.13 -18.23 0.62
CA GLN A 263 -3.26 -19.35 1.55
C GLN A 263 -2.11 -20.33 1.41
N VAL A 264 -1.74 -20.71 0.18
CA VAL A 264 -0.62 -21.63 -0.07
C VAL A 264 0.73 -21.04 0.36
N ALA A 265 0.89 -19.71 0.20
CA ALA A 265 2.07 -18.98 0.67
C ALA A 265 2.13 -18.82 2.21
N GLY A 266 1.10 -19.27 2.97
CA GLY A 266 1.05 -19.13 4.43
C GLY A 266 0.75 -17.69 4.89
N PHE A 267 0.37 -16.80 3.97
CA PHE A 267 -0.02 -15.44 4.34
C PHE A 267 -1.40 -15.40 4.99
N TYR A 268 -2.35 -16.20 4.49
CA TYR A 268 -3.68 -16.42 5.05
C TYR A 268 -3.83 -17.85 5.56
N ARG A 269 -4.69 -18.04 6.57
CA ARG A 269 -5.09 -19.36 7.06
C ARG A 269 -5.67 -20.20 5.90
N ASP A 270 -5.29 -21.49 5.85
CA ASP A 270 -5.85 -22.45 4.89
C ASP A 270 -7.20 -22.97 5.36
N ILE A 271 -8.23 -22.16 5.18
CA ILE A 271 -9.62 -22.46 5.53
C ILE A 271 -10.50 -22.42 4.26
N GLU A 272 -11.53 -23.27 4.23
CA GLU A 272 -12.51 -23.23 3.17
C GLU A 272 -13.47 -22.06 3.39
N LEU A 273 -13.43 -21.09 2.51
CA LEU A 273 -14.42 -20.04 2.41
C LEU A 273 -15.58 -20.53 1.55
N GLY A 274 -16.80 -20.20 1.95
CA GLY A 274 -18.01 -20.51 1.19
C GLY A 274 -18.00 -19.90 -0.22
N THR A 275 -19.14 -19.93 -0.89
CA THR A 275 -19.29 -19.27 -2.20
C THR A 275 -19.08 -17.76 -2.03
N PRO A 276 -18.31 -17.11 -2.91
CA PRO A 276 -18.12 -15.66 -2.86
C PRO A 276 -19.45 -14.92 -2.83
N GLY A 277 -19.66 -14.08 -1.81
CA GLY A 277 -20.88 -13.32 -1.58
C GLY A 277 -20.73 -11.84 -1.93
N TYR A 278 -20.06 -11.52 -3.04
CA TYR A 278 -19.87 -10.13 -3.41
C TYR A 278 -21.19 -9.46 -3.83
N GLU A 279 -21.61 -8.49 -3.05
CA GLU A 279 -22.71 -7.57 -3.40
C GLU A 279 -22.14 -6.21 -3.75
N GLU A 280 -22.44 -5.73 -4.96
CA GLU A 280 -22.07 -4.38 -5.40
C GLU A 280 -22.84 -3.35 -4.57
N ASP A 281 -22.16 -2.34 -4.06
CA ASP A 281 -22.82 -1.16 -3.49
C ASP A 281 -23.36 -0.21 -4.59
N GLU A 282 -24.13 0.81 -4.18
CA GLU A 282 -24.72 1.75 -5.12
C GLU A 282 -23.68 2.54 -5.94
N LEU A 283 -22.54 2.82 -5.34
CA LEU A 283 -21.46 3.57 -5.98
C LEU A 283 -20.74 2.73 -7.02
N GLU A 284 -20.32 1.52 -6.69
CA GLU A 284 -19.69 0.57 -7.62
C GLU A 284 -20.58 0.26 -8.82
N LYS A 285 -21.87 0.08 -8.55
CA LYS A 285 -22.85 -0.11 -9.62
C LYS A 285 -22.87 1.10 -10.56
N LYS A 286 -22.79 2.31 -10.01
CA LYS A 286 -22.78 3.53 -10.79
C LYS A 286 -21.52 3.69 -11.64
N GLU A 287 -20.35 3.43 -11.05
CA GLU A 287 -19.08 3.47 -11.75
C GLU A 287 -19.06 2.46 -12.92
N ARG A 288 -19.47 1.23 -12.65
CA ARG A 288 -19.59 0.20 -13.67
C ARG A 288 -20.58 0.58 -14.81
N GLU A 289 -21.69 1.21 -14.47
CA GLU A 289 -22.63 1.69 -15.49
C GLU A 289 -22.04 2.81 -16.36
N LEU A 290 -21.21 3.69 -15.79
CA LEU A 290 -20.49 4.73 -16.53
C LEU A 290 -19.43 4.15 -17.46
N GLU A 291 -18.74 3.10 -17.02
CA GLU A 291 -17.76 2.37 -17.84
C GLU A 291 -18.42 1.47 -18.92
N GLY A 292 -19.74 1.33 -18.89
CA GLY A 292 -20.48 0.48 -19.83
C GLY A 292 -20.29 -1.01 -19.59
N GLN A 293 -19.81 -1.39 -18.43
CA GLN A 293 -19.55 -2.78 -18.06
C GLN A 293 -20.80 -3.47 -17.52
N ARG A 294 -20.82 -4.79 -17.56
CA ARG A 294 -21.84 -5.63 -16.92
C ARG A 294 -21.17 -6.59 -15.96
N LYS A 295 -21.78 -6.79 -14.78
CA LYS A 295 -21.33 -7.80 -13.83
C LYS A 295 -21.37 -9.18 -14.52
N SER A 296 -20.25 -9.91 -14.48
CA SER A 296 -20.23 -11.31 -14.88
C SER A 296 -20.96 -12.16 -13.84
N LYS A 297 -21.57 -13.26 -14.28
CA LYS A 297 -22.23 -14.22 -13.37
C LYS A 297 -21.23 -15.18 -12.71
N ASP A 298 -20.03 -15.27 -13.28
CA ASP A 298 -19.00 -16.22 -12.90
C ASP A 298 -17.82 -15.56 -12.19
N ASP A 299 -18.00 -14.30 -11.71
CA ASP A 299 -16.95 -13.61 -10.96
C ASP A 299 -16.89 -14.16 -9.54
N ASP A 300 -15.99 -15.12 -9.33
CA ASP A 300 -15.61 -15.65 -8.02
C ASP A 300 -14.71 -14.64 -7.28
N ILE A 301 -15.31 -13.54 -6.80
CA ILE A 301 -14.62 -12.45 -6.11
C ILE A 301 -15.02 -12.47 -4.63
N TYR A 302 -14.02 -12.53 -3.76
CA TYR A 302 -14.16 -12.34 -2.33
C TYR A 302 -13.91 -10.88 -1.96
N THR A 303 -14.67 -10.36 -1.00
CA THR A 303 -14.43 -9.04 -0.42
C THR A 303 -13.74 -9.22 0.93
N LEU A 304 -12.49 -8.80 1.00
CA LEU A 304 -11.70 -8.81 2.22
C LEU A 304 -11.69 -7.43 2.86
N LEU A 305 -11.78 -7.40 4.17
CA LEU A 305 -11.59 -6.23 5.00
C LEU A 305 -10.22 -6.33 5.66
N GLU A 306 -9.28 -5.49 5.26
CA GLU A 306 -8.00 -5.32 5.92
C GLU A 306 -8.14 -4.23 6.97
N CYS A 307 -8.23 -4.64 8.22
CA CYS A 307 -8.52 -3.76 9.37
C CYS A 307 -7.22 -3.45 10.11
N HIS A 308 -6.76 -2.21 10.03
CA HIS A 308 -5.66 -1.69 10.86
C HIS A 308 -6.27 -1.14 12.15
N VAL A 309 -6.14 -1.89 13.26
CA VAL A 309 -6.83 -1.64 14.53
C VAL A 309 -5.92 -1.88 15.72
N ASN A 310 -6.23 -1.23 16.84
CA ASN A 310 -5.57 -1.52 18.11
C ASN A 310 -6.40 -2.56 18.87
N LEU A 311 -5.78 -3.67 19.24
CA LEU A 311 -6.42 -4.79 19.95
C LEU A 311 -5.61 -5.18 21.19
N ASP A 312 -6.32 -5.73 22.15
CA ASP A 312 -5.77 -6.44 23.28
C ASP A 312 -6.16 -7.92 23.08
N LEU A 313 -5.21 -8.74 22.62
CA LEU A 313 -5.46 -10.15 22.26
C LEU A 313 -4.94 -11.04 23.36
N GLU A 314 -5.78 -11.93 23.86
CA GLU A 314 -5.43 -12.92 24.89
C GLU A 314 -4.24 -13.78 24.43
N GLY A 315 -3.19 -13.82 25.25
CA GLY A 315 -1.93 -14.51 24.95
C GLY A 315 -0.91 -13.70 24.12
N PHE A 316 -1.28 -12.49 23.67
CA PHE A 316 -0.41 -11.58 22.91
C PHE A 316 -0.50 -10.15 23.42
N GLU A 317 -0.91 -9.97 24.68
CA GLU A 317 -1.09 -8.69 25.33
C GLU A 317 0.23 -7.92 25.47
N GLN A 318 0.12 -6.61 25.60
CA GLN A 318 1.22 -5.79 26.09
C GLN A 318 1.43 -6.09 27.58
N THR A 319 2.63 -6.57 27.93
CA THR A 319 3.01 -6.78 29.32
C THR A 319 3.70 -5.51 29.88
N ASP A 320 3.53 -5.27 31.16
CA ASP A 320 4.27 -4.24 31.91
C ASP A 320 5.66 -4.73 32.31
N GLU A 321 6.41 -3.91 33.08
CA GLU A 321 7.75 -4.27 33.58
C GLU A 321 7.75 -5.48 34.53
N THR A 322 6.59 -5.86 35.07
CA THR A 322 6.42 -7.01 35.95
C THR A 322 6.03 -8.30 35.20
N GLY A 323 5.75 -8.17 33.89
CA GLY A 323 5.31 -9.29 33.06
C GLY A 323 3.81 -9.56 33.10
N GLU A 324 3.01 -8.68 33.75
CA GLU A 324 1.55 -8.79 33.76
C GLU A 324 0.91 -8.03 32.59
N PRO A 325 -0.27 -8.47 32.09
CA PRO A 325 -0.99 -7.75 31.03
C PRO A 325 -1.31 -6.32 31.44
N SER A 326 -0.89 -5.35 30.63
CA SER A 326 -1.09 -3.91 30.92
C SER A 326 -2.50 -3.41 30.54
N GLY A 327 -3.28 -4.17 29.77
CA GLY A 327 -4.56 -3.76 29.19
C GLY A 327 -4.43 -2.67 28.11
N ILE A 328 -3.22 -2.36 27.65
CA ILE A 328 -2.98 -1.44 26.55
C ILE A 328 -3.17 -2.15 25.23
N LYS A 329 -4.04 -1.59 24.38
CA LYS A 329 -4.27 -2.10 23.03
C LYS A 329 -3.09 -1.73 22.14
N ILE A 330 -2.54 -2.72 21.44
CA ILE A 330 -1.42 -2.56 20.50
C ILE A 330 -1.88 -2.73 19.05
N PRO A 331 -1.15 -2.16 18.06
CA PRO A 331 -1.59 -2.15 16.67
C PRO A 331 -1.44 -3.52 15.99
N TYR A 332 -2.52 -3.93 15.32
CA TYR A 332 -2.60 -5.14 14.49
C TYR A 332 -3.23 -4.84 13.13
N ILE A 333 -2.93 -5.70 12.16
CA ILE A 333 -3.64 -5.79 10.89
C ILE A 333 -4.41 -7.10 10.89
N VAL A 334 -5.74 -7.00 10.83
CA VAL A 334 -6.64 -8.16 10.80
C VAL A 334 -7.32 -8.21 9.45
N THR A 335 -7.20 -9.34 8.75
CA THR A 335 -7.91 -9.55 7.49
C THR A 335 -9.11 -10.47 7.72
N VAL A 336 -10.28 -9.96 7.36
CA VAL A 336 -11.58 -10.65 7.54
C VAL A 336 -12.28 -10.78 6.20
N GLU A 337 -12.84 -11.94 5.89
CA GLU A 337 -13.75 -12.09 4.75
C GLU A 337 -15.14 -11.57 5.13
N LEU A 338 -15.69 -10.63 4.31
CA LEU A 338 -16.89 -9.87 4.65
C LEU A 338 -18.15 -10.72 4.79
N ALA A 339 -18.37 -11.69 3.89
CA ALA A 339 -19.60 -12.48 3.84
C ALA A 339 -19.67 -13.53 4.96
N THR A 340 -18.57 -14.25 5.18
CA THR A 340 -18.48 -15.32 6.19
C THR A 340 -18.02 -14.81 7.54
N ARG A 341 -17.44 -13.61 7.61
CA ARG A 341 -16.83 -13.00 8.81
C ARG A 341 -15.66 -13.81 9.36
N GLN A 342 -15.07 -14.66 8.53
CA GLN A 342 -13.92 -15.47 8.93
C GLN A 342 -12.65 -14.64 8.91
N VAL A 343 -11.86 -14.74 9.99
CA VAL A 343 -10.54 -14.11 10.08
C VAL A 343 -9.53 -14.97 9.34
N LEU A 344 -8.84 -14.37 8.37
CA LEU A 344 -7.82 -15.01 7.54
C LEU A 344 -6.42 -14.80 8.09
N SER A 345 -6.14 -13.61 8.62
CA SER A 345 -4.84 -13.32 9.22
C SER A 345 -4.95 -12.27 10.31
N ILE A 346 -4.03 -12.36 11.28
CA ILE A 346 -3.77 -11.34 12.30
C ILE A 346 -2.27 -11.16 12.35
N ARG A 347 -1.80 -9.96 12.06
CA ARG A 347 -0.37 -9.62 12.08
C ARG A 347 -0.11 -8.41 12.93
N ARG A 348 1.03 -8.38 13.61
CA ARG A 348 1.48 -7.20 14.37
C ARG A 348 1.79 -6.06 13.41
N ASN A 349 1.37 -4.85 13.74
CA ASN A 349 1.54 -3.65 12.91
C ASN A 349 2.52 -2.67 13.55
N TYR A 350 3.65 -3.15 14.02
CA TYR A 350 4.74 -2.36 14.60
C TYR A 350 6.07 -3.10 14.38
N GLU A 351 7.16 -2.35 14.39
CA GLU A 351 8.50 -2.91 14.19
C GLU A 351 8.96 -3.75 15.39
N ILE A 352 9.71 -4.80 15.10
CA ILE A 352 10.32 -5.62 16.13
C ILE A 352 11.30 -4.77 16.94
N GLY A 353 11.24 -4.89 18.27
CA GLY A 353 12.10 -4.13 19.17
C GLY A 353 11.67 -2.69 19.43
N ASP A 354 10.59 -2.20 18.82
CA ASP A 354 10.05 -0.89 19.17
C ASP A 354 9.34 -0.94 20.54
N PRO A 355 9.89 -0.25 21.56
CA PRO A 355 9.31 -0.26 22.91
C PRO A 355 7.96 0.46 22.99
N LYS A 356 7.68 1.36 22.06
CA LYS A 356 6.41 2.10 21.99
C LYS A 356 5.34 1.37 21.22
N LYS A 357 5.74 0.43 20.37
CA LYS A 357 4.87 -0.28 19.45
C LYS A 357 4.04 0.68 18.60
N ASP A 358 4.73 1.70 18.03
CA ASP A 358 4.08 2.68 17.16
C ASP A 358 3.57 1.99 15.87
N LYS A 359 2.32 2.32 15.47
CA LYS A 359 1.74 1.71 14.27
C LYS A 359 2.50 2.08 13.00
N ILE A 360 2.79 1.09 12.16
CA ILE A 360 3.31 1.32 10.82
C ILE A 360 2.18 1.85 9.95
N GLN A 361 2.43 2.98 9.27
CA GLN A 361 1.45 3.63 8.42
C GLN A 361 1.67 3.29 6.96
N TYR A 362 0.79 2.47 6.40
CA TYR A 362 0.85 2.04 5.00
C TYR A 362 0.12 2.98 4.04
N PHE A 363 -0.79 3.81 4.54
CA PHE A 363 -1.64 4.67 3.72
C PHE A 363 -1.18 6.11 3.75
N VAL A 364 -1.16 6.75 2.57
CA VAL A 364 -0.92 8.18 2.42
C VAL A 364 -2.19 8.83 1.88
N HIS A 365 -2.70 9.84 2.57
CA HIS A 365 -3.92 10.55 2.21
C HIS A 365 -3.63 11.80 1.38
N PHE A 366 -4.19 11.88 0.19
CA PHE A 366 -4.17 13.05 -0.68
C PHE A 366 -5.52 13.74 -0.65
N LYS A 367 -5.54 15.05 -0.36
CA LYS A 367 -6.75 15.88 -0.36
C LYS A 367 -6.65 16.92 -1.46
N PHE A 368 -7.65 17.00 -2.35
CA PHE A 368 -7.71 18.04 -3.39
C PHE A 368 -7.95 19.41 -2.76
N LEU A 369 -9.03 19.53 -1.99
CA LEU A 369 -9.30 20.69 -1.16
C LEU A 369 -9.58 20.20 0.26
N PRO A 370 -8.78 20.60 1.27
CA PRO A 370 -9.03 20.21 2.63
C PRO A 370 -10.46 20.57 3.06
N GLY A 371 -11.20 19.56 3.55
CA GLY A 371 -12.57 19.71 4.03
C GLY A 371 -12.63 20.07 5.52
N LEU A 372 -13.84 19.98 6.08
CA LEU A 372 -14.10 20.16 7.50
C LEU A 372 -13.87 18.87 8.32
N GLY A 373 -13.72 17.74 7.65
CA GLY A 373 -13.54 16.44 8.27
C GLY A 373 -12.41 15.64 7.63
N PHE A 374 -12.51 14.31 7.72
CA PHE A 374 -11.49 13.41 7.18
C PHE A 374 -11.39 13.53 5.66
N TYR A 375 -12.51 13.44 4.93
CA TYR A 375 -12.51 13.52 3.47
C TYR A 375 -12.44 14.97 2.98
N GLY A 376 -11.67 15.20 1.90
CA GLY A 376 -11.59 16.47 1.22
C GLY A 376 -12.77 16.73 0.28
N PHE A 377 -12.86 17.97 -0.21
CA PHE A 377 -13.83 18.35 -1.23
C PHE A 377 -13.21 18.26 -2.64
N GLY A 378 -13.96 17.67 -3.56
CA GLY A 378 -13.62 17.63 -4.98
C GLY A 378 -14.40 18.62 -5.83
N LEU A 379 -14.10 18.63 -7.12
CA LEU A 379 -14.80 19.47 -8.09
C LEU A 379 -16.30 19.18 -8.18
N ILE A 380 -16.72 17.94 -7.89
CA ILE A 380 -18.15 17.60 -7.77
C ILE A 380 -18.85 18.52 -6.80
N HIS A 381 -18.26 18.81 -5.65
CA HIS A 381 -18.82 19.68 -4.62
C HIS A 381 -18.82 21.15 -5.01
N MET A 382 -17.84 21.56 -5.82
CA MET A 382 -17.63 22.99 -6.17
C MET A 382 -18.43 23.42 -7.40
N ILE A 383 -18.38 22.64 -8.47
CA ILE A 383 -18.94 23.03 -9.78
C ILE A 383 -20.05 22.08 -10.26
N GLY A 384 -20.35 21.02 -9.52
CA GLY A 384 -21.38 20.06 -9.90
C GLY A 384 -22.76 20.71 -10.11
N GLY A 385 -23.10 21.73 -9.33
CA GLY A 385 -24.33 22.52 -9.51
C GLY A 385 -24.39 23.27 -10.84
N LEU A 386 -23.27 23.77 -11.32
CA LEU A 386 -23.18 24.50 -12.60
C LEU A 386 -23.30 23.59 -13.83
N SER A 387 -22.86 22.34 -13.71
CA SER A 387 -22.99 21.36 -14.79
C SER A 387 -24.43 20.93 -15.05
N ARG A 388 -25.34 21.20 -14.11
CA ARG A 388 -26.77 20.82 -14.17
C ARG A 388 -27.68 21.91 -14.75
N THR A 389 -27.22 23.14 -14.81
CA THR A 389 -27.95 24.28 -15.38
C THR A 389 -27.70 24.41 -16.85
#